data_3b5b0c8d3298d3305ea805ebc1a79360
#
_entry.id   3b5b0c8d3298d3305ea805ebc1a79360
#
_cell.length_a   1.000
_cell.length_b   1.000
_cell.length_c   1.000
_cell.angle_alpha   90.00
_cell.angle_beta   90.00
_cell.angle_gamma   90.00
#
_symmetry.space_group_name_H-M   'P 1'
#
loop_
_entity.id
_entity.type
_entity.pdbx_description
1 polymer ?
#
loop_
_entity_poly.entity_id
_entity_poly.type
_entity_poly.pdbx_seq_one_letter_code
_entity_poly.pdbx_strand_id
1 'polypeptide(L)'
;MNINLSFLQDLLTHVGNRARHQVGLPPSQNGNENRLARLTDNCHRLTESSGEASRIMIAQRALEDYQALDDEERYAFFQLLADDYAANPEAIHAAYAEYRESPDNACLETLFAACEPKRQSLLRRLNLCPGGTYEIVRMRADLLKVIKAHPELKPLDADFAHLFGSWFNRGFLMLEAIDWNTPAAVLEKIIRYEAVHAIQDWSDLRGRLDPEDRRCYAFFHPAIGDEPLIFVEVALCKGVPNNIQHLLANSGQTTEREADTAVFYSISNCQAGLKGISFGNFLIKQVVQELQRELPNLNRFVTLSPVPGFSQWLSQAREEEELSVSDALAEQLESDDWTSDETAQQKIAPELRSLAAHYLVNIKHRSGQPLNPVARFHLGNGASLHRINWPGDTSANGLKQAHGLMVNYLYEPDRIEQNHEAFSRNDTVACSNEVKKEAKQGASNVEKDKRAVEKDTKRIAKKDAKPSARELEASDERSDERSQTS
;
A
#
# COMPACT_ATOMS: atom_id res chain seq x y z
N MET A 1 32.06 15.97 -1.58
CA MET A 1 31.90 17.38 -1.15
C MET A 1 30.63 17.41 -0.31
N ASN A 2 30.78 17.28 1.00
CA ASN A 2 29.62 17.39 1.91
C ASN A 2 29.23 18.87 1.97
N ILE A 3 28.20 19.23 1.23
CA ILE A 3 27.54 20.53 1.40
C ILE A 3 26.83 20.46 2.77
N ASN A 4 27.32 21.26 3.71
CA ASN A 4 26.79 21.31 5.06
C ASN A 4 25.36 21.87 4.99
N LEU A 5 24.35 20.96 5.01
CA LEU A 5 22.94 21.33 4.96
C LEU A 5 22.55 22.30 6.12
N SER A 6 23.23 22.20 7.28
CA SER A 6 23.02 23.11 8.39
C SER A 6 23.40 24.56 8.04
N PHE A 7 24.46 24.75 7.26
CA PHE A 7 24.88 26.10 6.79
C PHE A 7 23.85 26.71 5.83
N LEU A 8 23.26 25.90 4.95
CA LEU A 8 22.18 26.37 4.07
C LEU A 8 20.90 26.68 4.84
N GLN A 9 20.55 25.88 5.85
CA GLN A 9 19.43 26.15 6.74
C GLN A 9 19.65 27.42 7.57
N ASP A 10 20.85 27.61 8.11
CA ASP A 10 21.20 28.83 8.86
C ASP A 10 21.20 30.05 7.96
N LEU A 11 21.70 29.93 6.71
CA LEU A 11 21.67 31.03 5.73
C LEU A 11 20.24 31.41 5.35
N LEU A 12 19.37 30.42 5.09
CA LEU A 12 17.97 30.64 4.78
C LEU A 12 17.20 31.23 5.96
N THR A 13 17.50 30.80 7.19
CA THR A 13 16.93 31.37 8.42
C THR A 13 17.39 32.83 8.62
N HIS A 14 18.65 33.15 8.37
CA HIS A 14 19.19 34.51 8.44
C HIS A 14 18.61 35.42 7.36
N VAL A 15 18.47 34.92 6.11
CA VAL A 15 17.83 35.66 5.01
C VAL A 15 16.34 35.87 5.31
N GLY A 16 15.65 34.88 5.83
CA GLY A 16 14.26 34.93 6.25
C GLY A 16 14.03 35.97 7.38
N ASN A 17 14.90 36.00 8.39
CA ASN A 17 14.83 36.97 9.48
C ASN A 17 15.13 38.42 9.01
N ARG A 18 16.04 38.62 8.08
CA ARG A 18 16.31 39.93 7.48
C ARG A 18 15.15 40.42 6.60
N ALA A 19 14.51 39.52 5.86
CA ALA A 19 13.34 39.83 5.03
C ALA A 19 12.11 40.18 5.92
N ARG A 20 11.95 39.56 7.10
CA ARG A 20 10.92 39.96 8.09
C ARG A 20 11.00 41.43 8.50
N HIS A 21 12.21 41.96 8.67
CA HIS A 21 12.42 43.37 9.00
C HIS A 21 12.14 44.35 7.85
N GLN A 22 12.30 43.92 6.61
CA GLN A 22 12.14 44.78 5.43
C GLN A 22 10.72 44.83 4.86
N VAL A 23 9.88 43.80 5.10
CA VAL A 23 8.52 43.70 4.52
C VAL A 23 7.42 44.21 5.45
N GLY A 24 7.77 44.73 6.67
CA GLY A 24 6.83 45.42 7.57
C GLY A 24 5.60 44.57 7.97
N LEU A 25 5.74 43.23 8.08
CA LEU A 25 4.64 42.36 8.47
C LEU A 25 4.48 42.38 9.99
N PRO A 26 3.29 42.71 10.54
CA PRO A 26 3.06 42.73 11.97
C PRO A 26 3.27 41.35 12.59
N PRO A 27 3.76 41.29 13.86
CA PRO A 27 3.76 40.05 14.62
C PRO A 27 2.33 39.57 14.81
N SER A 28 2.11 38.26 14.65
CA SER A 28 0.83 37.62 14.92
C SER A 28 0.36 37.91 16.35
N GLN A 29 -0.51 38.91 16.50
CA GLN A 29 -1.27 39.13 17.71
C GLN A 29 -2.74 39.02 17.34
N ASN A 30 -3.33 37.85 17.63
CA ASN A 30 -4.66 37.71 18.23
C ASN A 30 -5.08 36.23 18.18
N GLY A 31 -5.29 35.65 19.35
CA GLY A 31 -5.64 34.23 19.53
C GLY A 31 -7.07 33.88 19.13
N ASN A 32 -7.73 34.64 18.27
CA ASN A 32 -9.12 34.42 17.84
C ASN A 32 -9.35 34.63 16.33
N GLU A 33 -8.31 34.80 15.53
CA GLU A 33 -8.48 34.82 14.07
C GLU A 33 -8.68 33.37 13.54
N ASN A 34 -9.69 33.21 12.70
CA ASN A 34 -9.98 31.99 12.01
C ASN A 34 -8.73 31.52 11.24
N ARG A 35 -8.11 30.39 11.68
CA ARG A 35 -6.88 29.83 11.14
C ARG A 35 -7.02 29.50 9.67
N LEU A 36 -8.18 28.97 9.28
CA LEU A 36 -8.52 28.67 7.90
C LEU A 36 -8.52 29.93 7.03
N ALA A 37 -9.04 31.06 7.52
CA ALA A 37 -9.05 32.32 6.78
C ALA A 37 -7.61 32.84 6.54
N ARG A 38 -6.70 32.71 7.53
CA ARG A 38 -5.29 33.10 7.35
C ARG A 38 -4.58 32.21 6.33
N LEU A 39 -4.80 30.89 6.41
CA LEU A 39 -4.27 29.93 5.44
C LEU A 39 -4.75 30.29 4.03
N THR A 40 -6.05 30.56 3.87
CA THR A 40 -6.65 30.94 2.59
C THR A 40 -6.02 32.21 2.03
N ASP A 41 -5.86 33.26 2.87
CA ASP A 41 -5.18 34.51 2.47
C ASP A 41 -3.73 34.27 2.04
N ASN A 42 -2.98 33.46 2.81
CA ASN A 42 -1.61 33.10 2.46
C ASN A 42 -1.55 32.31 1.14
N CYS A 43 -2.49 31.42 0.86
CA CYS A 43 -2.58 30.71 -0.41
C CYS A 43 -2.86 31.67 -1.60
N HIS A 44 -3.77 32.63 -1.45
CA HIS A 44 -4.02 33.67 -2.47
C HIS A 44 -2.75 34.49 -2.72
N ARG A 45 -2.16 35.05 -1.67
CA ARG A 45 -0.92 35.84 -1.77
C ARG A 45 0.23 35.05 -2.39
N LEU A 46 0.33 33.76 -2.09
CA LEU A 46 1.35 32.89 -2.68
C LEU A 46 1.15 32.72 -4.18
N THR A 47 -0.08 32.66 -4.66
CA THR A 47 -0.39 32.56 -6.11
C THR A 47 -0.15 33.87 -6.85
N GLU A 48 -0.28 35.01 -6.21
CA GLU A 48 -0.10 36.34 -6.82
C GLU A 48 1.33 36.89 -6.71
N SER A 49 2.08 36.43 -5.72
CA SER A 49 3.44 36.93 -5.45
C SER A 49 4.43 36.63 -6.59
N SER A 50 5.21 37.66 -6.97
CA SER A 50 6.26 37.55 -7.99
C SER A 50 7.69 37.40 -7.41
N GLY A 51 7.93 37.82 -6.16
CA GLY A 51 9.25 37.79 -5.52
C GLY A 51 9.56 36.43 -4.88
N GLU A 52 10.72 35.82 -5.18
CA GLU A 52 11.10 34.50 -4.70
C GLU A 52 11.22 34.41 -3.17
N ALA A 53 11.93 35.36 -2.54
CA ALA A 53 12.07 35.37 -1.08
C ALA A 53 10.71 35.54 -0.36
N SER A 54 9.81 36.37 -0.91
CA SER A 54 8.46 36.54 -0.38
C SER A 54 7.64 35.25 -0.49
N ARG A 55 7.76 34.53 -1.61
CA ARG A 55 7.07 33.22 -1.81
C ARG A 55 7.49 32.18 -0.80
N ILE A 56 8.80 32.05 -0.51
CA ILE A 56 9.31 31.10 0.48
C ILE A 56 8.71 31.40 1.87
N MET A 57 8.69 32.67 2.27
CA MET A 57 8.12 33.09 3.58
C MET A 57 6.60 32.86 3.67
N ILE A 58 5.86 33.15 2.59
CA ILE A 58 4.42 32.96 2.55
C ILE A 58 4.10 31.46 2.55
N ALA A 59 4.85 30.66 1.79
CA ALA A 59 4.70 29.20 1.76
C ALA A 59 4.92 28.59 3.16
N GLN A 60 5.99 29.01 3.85
CA GLN A 60 6.25 28.54 5.20
C GLN A 60 5.10 28.85 6.16
N ARG A 61 4.58 30.09 6.14
CA ARG A 61 3.43 30.50 6.98
C ARG A 61 2.17 29.72 6.64
N ALA A 62 1.89 29.52 5.34
CA ALA A 62 0.74 28.73 4.92
C ALA A 62 0.81 27.29 5.43
N LEU A 63 1.98 26.66 5.41
CA LEU A 63 2.15 25.33 5.98
C LEU A 63 2.07 25.30 7.50
N GLU A 64 2.61 26.32 8.21
CA GLU A 64 2.45 26.49 9.66
C GLU A 64 0.96 26.68 10.04
N ASP A 65 0.21 27.49 9.29
CA ASP A 65 -1.24 27.66 9.50
C ASP A 65 -2.00 26.35 9.24
N TYR A 66 -1.65 25.58 8.19
CA TYR A 66 -2.24 24.28 7.92
C TYR A 66 -2.00 23.27 9.05
N GLN A 67 -0.79 23.20 9.60
CA GLN A 67 -0.47 22.31 10.72
C GLN A 67 -1.30 22.62 11.97
N ALA A 68 -1.69 23.86 12.16
CA ALA A 68 -2.47 24.31 13.30
C ALA A 68 -3.99 24.08 13.16
N LEU A 69 -4.47 23.65 11.97
CA LEU A 69 -5.88 23.32 11.71
C LEU A 69 -6.30 22.05 12.44
N ASP A 70 -7.54 22.02 12.91
CA ASP A 70 -8.21 20.78 13.32
C ASP A 70 -8.75 20.00 12.12
N ASP A 71 -9.37 18.84 12.37
CA ASP A 71 -9.81 17.94 11.30
C ASP A 71 -10.98 18.54 10.48
N GLU A 72 -11.88 19.32 11.08
CA GLU A 72 -12.98 20.00 10.39
C GLU A 72 -12.44 21.13 9.50
N GLU A 73 -11.51 21.93 10.02
CA GLU A 73 -10.85 22.98 9.27
C GLU A 73 -10.01 22.43 8.10
N ARG A 74 -9.33 21.29 8.30
CA ARG A 74 -8.60 20.59 7.21
C ARG A 74 -9.54 20.14 6.11
N TYR A 75 -10.67 19.56 6.48
CA TYR A 75 -11.67 19.16 5.49
C TYR A 75 -12.19 20.38 4.69
N ALA A 76 -12.52 21.47 5.37
CA ALA A 76 -12.95 22.70 4.71
C ALA A 76 -11.86 23.28 3.78
N PHE A 77 -10.58 23.16 4.16
CA PHE A 77 -9.47 23.54 3.29
C PHE A 77 -9.36 22.64 2.05
N PHE A 78 -9.59 21.33 2.18
CA PHE A 78 -9.62 20.44 1.02
C PHE A 78 -10.77 20.74 0.07
N GLN A 79 -11.94 21.11 0.58
CA GLN A 79 -13.06 21.58 -0.24
C GLN A 79 -12.68 22.87 -0.99
N LEU A 80 -12.09 23.85 -0.31
CA LEU A 80 -11.60 25.06 -0.94
C LEU A 80 -10.58 24.79 -2.05
N LEU A 81 -9.65 23.85 -1.86
CA LEU A 81 -8.70 23.44 -2.90
C LEU A 81 -9.39 22.73 -4.06
N ALA A 82 -10.44 21.95 -3.80
CA ALA A 82 -11.19 21.25 -4.84
C ALA A 82 -12.00 22.21 -5.71
N ASP A 83 -12.60 23.24 -5.10
CA ASP A 83 -13.56 24.14 -5.75
C ASP A 83 -12.86 25.41 -6.31
N ASP A 84 -12.20 26.19 -5.48
CA ASP A 84 -11.65 27.51 -5.88
C ASP A 84 -10.32 27.41 -6.63
N TYR A 85 -9.58 26.31 -6.42
CA TYR A 85 -8.30 26.04 -7.07
C TYR A 85 -8.41 24.97 -8.17
N ALA A 86 -9.60 24.70 -8.66
CA ALA A 86 -9.83 23.89 -9.85
C ALA A 86 -9.30 24.55 -11.13
N ALA A 87 -9.27 23.81 -12.24
CA ALA A 87 -9.09 24.40 -13.56
C ALA A 87 -10.32 25.25 -13.92
N ASN A 88 -10.09 26.33 -14.66
CA ASN A 88 -11.19 27.23 -15.07
C ASN A 88 -11.89 26.69 -16.33
N PRO A 89 -13.18 26.29 -16.26
CA PRO A 89 -13.90 25.73 -17.39
C PRO A 89 -14.00 26.69 -18.59
N GLU A 90 -14.19 27.99 -18.33
CA GLU A 90 -14.31 29.00 -19.39
C GLU A 90 -12.98 29.15 -20.15
N ALA A 91 -11.86 29.17 -19.43
CA ALA A 91 -10.51 29.21 -20.02
C ALA A 91 -10.23 27.95 -20.86
N ILE A 92 -10.64 26.76 -20.39
CA ILE A 92 -10.52 25.51 -21.16
C ILE A 92 -11.35 25.58 -22.45
N HIS A 93 -12.59 26.03 -22.37
CA HIS A 93 -13.45 26.16 -23.54
C HIS A 93 -12.90 27.15 -24.57
N ALA A 94 -12.37 28.30 -24.12
CA ALA A 94 -11.76 29.29 -24.99
C ALA A 94 -10.51 28.72 -25.70
N ALA A 95 -9.58 28.14 -24.93
CA ALA A 95 -8.36 27.56 -25.47
C ALA A 95 -8.62 26.37 -26.42
N TYR A 96 -9.65 25.55 -26.09
CA TYR A 96 -10.06 24.47 -27.00
C TYR A 96 -10.66 25.01 -28.33
N ALA A 97 -11.43 26.08 -28.29
CA ALA A 97 -11.97 26.71 -29.49
C ALA A 97 -10.85 27.23 -30.40
N GLU A 98 -9.84 27.92 -29.83
CA GLU A 98 -8.67 28.39 -30.55
C GLU A 98 -7.87 27.22 -31.17
N TYR A 99 -7.59 26.18 -30.39
CA TYR A 99 -6.89 24.99 -30.90
C TYR A 99 -7.65 24.29 -32.03
N ARG A 100 -8.98 24.26 -31.96
CA ARG A 100 -9.79 23.66 -33.01
C ARG A 100 -9.77 24.48 -34.33
N GLU A 101 -9.64 25.80 -34.24
CA GLU A 101 -9.53 26.68 -35.39
C GLU A 101 -8.13 26.67 -36.02
N SER A 102 -7.10 26.63 -35.16
CA SER A 102 -5.68 26.59 -35.56
C SER A 102 -4.92 25.52 -34.74
N PRO A 103 -4.87 24.26 -35.21
CA PRO A 103 -4.26 23.15 -34.48
C PRO A 103 -2.72 23.17 -34.59
N ASP A 104 -2.10 24.20 -34.04
CA ASP A 104 -0.65 24.37 -33.93
C ASP A 104 -0.14 24.12 -32.48
N ASN A 105 1.18 24.11 -32.33
CA ASN A 105 1.80 23.85 -31.02
C ASN A 105 1.53 24.95 -30.00
N ALA A 106 1.41 26.23 -30.42
CA ALA A 106 1.16 27.33 -29.51
C ALA A 106 -0.25 27.26 -28.91
N CYS A 107 -1.26 26.99 -29.76
CA CYS A 107 -2.63 26.77 -29.29
C CYS A 107 -2.75 25.52 -28.43
N LEU A 108 -1.97 24.44 -28.73
CA LEU A 108 -1.91 23.24 -27.90
C LEU A 108 -1.29 23.52 -26.52
N GLU A 109 -0.21 24.28 -26.44
CA GLU A 109 0.40 24.71 -25.17
C GLU A 109 -0.57 25.56 -24.34
N THR A 110 -1.31 26.48 -24.98
CA THR A 110 -2.36 27.28 -24.32
C THR A 110 -3.46 26.40 -23.73
N LEU A 111 -3.90 25.39 -24.47
CA LEU A 111 -4.92 24.44 -24.00
C LEU A 111 -4.40 23.61 -22.82
N PHE A 112 -3.17 23.11 -22.87
CA PHE A 112 -2.55 22.41 -21.75
C PHE A 112 -2.47 23.29 -20.50
N ALA A 113 -2.05 24.53 -20.63
CA ALA A 113 -1.99 25.48 -19.53
C ALA A 113 -3.38 25.75 -18.92
N ALA A 114 -4.41 25.87 -19.76
CA ALA A 114 -5.79 26.08 -19.30
C ALA A 114 -6.36 24.86 -18.56
N CYS A 115 -5.95 23.64 -18.93
CA CYS A 115 -6.38 22.41 -18.28
C CYS A 115 -5.71 22.16 -16.92
N GLU A 116 -4.57 22.80 -16.61
CA GLU A 116 -3.88 22.61 -15.35
C GLU A 116 -4.66 23.26 -14.18
N PRO A 117 -5.06 22.47 -13.13
CA PRO A 117 -5.71 23.05 -11.96
C PRO A 117 -4.80 24.01 -11.21
N LYS A 118 -5.34 25.16 -10.76
CA LYS A 118 -4.58 26.17 -9.98
C LYS A 118 -3.91 25.58 -8.74
N ARG A 119 -4.53 24.55 -8.13
CA ARG A 119 -3.98 23.85 -6.95
C ARG A 119 -2.66 23.16 -7.21
N GLN A 120 -2.39 22.69 -8.45
CA GLN A 120 -1.05 22.16 -8.78
C GLN A 120 0.02 23.26 -8.71
N SER A 121 -0.27 24.45 -9.24
CA SER A 121 0.63 25.58 -9.11
C SER A 121 0.81 26.01 -7.65
N LEU A 122 -0.27 26.02 -6.84
CA LEU A 122 -0.19 26.29 -5.42
C LEU A 122 0.70 25.28 -4.68
N LEU A 123 0.49 23.97 -4.88
CA LEU A 123 1.29 22.91 -4.26
C LEU A 123 2.78 23.00 -4.63
N ARG A 124 3.10 23.33 -5.91
CA ARG A 124 4.50 23.57 -6.31
C ARG A 124 5.11 24.78 -5.61
N ARG A 125 4.31 25.83 -5.35
CA ARG A 125 4.78 27.01 -4.62
C ARG A 125 4.95 26.76 -3.13
N LEU A 126 4.07 25.97 -2.51
CA LEU A 126 4.22 25.50 -1.14
C LEU A 126 5.49 24.64 -0.97
N ASN A 127 5.87 23.91 -2.01
CA ASN A 127 7.09 23.10 -2.02
C ASN A 127 8.40 23.90 -2.09
N LEU A 128 8.36 25.20 -2.27
CA LEU A 128 9.56 26.06 -2.33
C LEU A 128 10.20 26.32 -0.96
N CYS A 129 9.47 26.18 0.13
CA CYS A 129 10.03 26.42 1.46
C CYS A 129 10.76 25.17 2.00
N PRO A 130 11.75 25.36 2.90
CA PRO A 130 12.40 24.23 3.57
C PRO A 130 11.38 23.34 4.29
N GLY A 131 11.48 22.02 4.09
CA GLY A 131 10.52 21.06 4.63
C GLY A 131 9.16 21.01 3.92
N GLY A 132 8.91 21.87 2.92
CA GLY A 132 7.62 21.95 2.22
C GLY A 132 7.18 20.63 1.60
N THR A 133 8.10 19.87 0.99
CA THR A 133 7.79 18.55 0.44
C THR A 133 7.23 17.61 1.51
N TYR A 134 7.83 17.54 2.68
CA TYR A 134 7.39 16.68 3.77
C TYR A 134 5.99 17.09 4.28
N GLU A 135 5.77 18.39 4.47
CA GLU A 135 4.47 18.89 4.93
C GLU A 135 3.35 18.64 3.91
N ILE A 136 3.64 18.73 2.60
CA ILE A 136 2.68 18.40 1.54
C ILE A 136 2.38 16.89 1.52
N VAL A 137 3.37 16.04 1.81
CA VAL A 137 3.14 14.60 1.99
C VAL A 137 2.20 14.33 3.18
N ARG A 138 2.40 15.02 4.31
CA ARG A 138 1.50 14.94 5.47
C ARG A 138 0.10 15.45 5.16
N MET A 139 -0.01 16.54 4.41
CA MET A 139 -1.30 17.08 3.95
C MET A 139 -2.07 16.03 3.12
N ARG A 140 -1.42 15.33 2.20
CA ARG A 140 -2.07 14.22 1.48
C ARG A 140 -2.44 13.06 2.40
N ALA A 141 -1.63 12.77 3.42
CA ALA A 141 -1.98 11.73 4.40
C ALA A 141 -3.31 12.07 5.12
N ASP A 142 -3.54 13.34 5.45
CA ASP A 142 -4.79 13.79 6.04
C ASP A 142 -5.96 13.71 5.04
N LEU A 143 -5.75 14.10 3.78
CA LEU A 143 -6.74 13.93 2.71
C LEU A 143 -7.16 12.45 2.55
N LEU A 144 -6.23 11.53 2.58
CA LEU A 144 -6.50 10.09 2.43
C LEU A 144 -7.34 9.49 3.58
N LYS A 145 -7.39 10.13 4.75
CA LYS A 145 -8.27 9.72 5.85
C LYS A 145 -9.75 10.00 5.54
N VAL A 146 -10.03 11.12 4.87
CA VAL A 146 -11.39 11.60 4.62
C VAL A 146 -11.95 11.23 3.25
N ILE A 147 -11.10 10.94 2.26
CA ILE A 147 -11.49 10.74 0.85
C ILE A 147 -12.48 9.58 0.61
N LYS A 148 -12.55 8.59 1.51
CA LYS A 148 -13.52 7.49 1.40
C LYS A 148 -14.94 7.96 1.68
N ALA A 149 -15.10 8.86 2.64
CA ALA A 149 -16.38 9.47 2.97
C ALA A 149 -16.72 10.62 2.01
N HIS A 150 -15.71 11.21 1.36
CA HIS A 150 -15.80 12.39 0.50
C HIS A 150 -15.21 12.13 -0.89
N PRO A 151 -15.92 11.36 -1.76
CA PRO A 151 -15.44 10.99 -3.09
C PRO A 151 -15.21 12.18 -4.04
N GLU A 152 -15.83 13.32 -3.77
CA GLU A 152 -15.67 14.58 -4.50
C GLU A 152 -14.23 15.11 -4.41
N LEU A 153 -13.46 14.72 -3.40
CA LEU A 153 -12.05 15.10 -3.23
C LEU A 153 -11.07 14.24 -4.06
N LYS A 154 -11.54 13.22 -4.79
CA LYS A 154 -10.66 12.38 -5.63
C LYS A 154 -9.85 13.15 -6.68
N PRO A 155 -10.36 14.19 -7.35
CA PRO A 155 -9.55 15.00 -8.26
C PRO A 155 -8.38 15.70 -7.56
N LEU A 156 -8.55 16.13 -6.31
CA LEU A 156 -7.46 16.71 -5.52
C LEU A 156 -6.38 15.67 -5.22
N ASP A 157 -6.76 14.43 -4.83
CA ASP A 157 -5.81 13.34 -4.63
C ASP A 157 -5.03 12.99 -5.90
N ALA A 158 -5.69 13.04 -7.06
CA ALA A 158 -5.05 12.81 -8.36
C ALA A 158 -3.96 13.85 -8.65
N ASP A 159 -4.16 15.12 -8.27
CA ASP A 159 -3.16 16.17 -8.44
C ASP A 159 -1.96 15.99 -7.50
N PHE A 160 -2.19 15.62 -6.24
CA PHE A 160 -1.09 15.22 -5.34
C PHE A 160 -0.30 14.05 -5.91
N ALA A 161 -1.00 13.00 -6.37
CA ALA A 161 -0.36 11.82 -6.93
C ALA A 161 0.47 12.15 -8.18
N HIS A 162 -0.04 13.01 -9.05
CA HIS A 162 0.67 13.49 -10.23
C HIS A 162 1.98 14.21 -9.88
N LEU A 163 1.93 15.16 -8.94
CA LEU A 163 3.11 15.90 -8.48
C LEU A 163 4.12 14.99 -7.78
N PHE A 164 3.66 14.12 -6.90
CA PHE A 164 4.53 13.19 -6.19
C PHE A 164 5.19 12.16 -7.11
N GLY A 165 4.51 11.73 -8.17
CA GLY A 165 5.11 10.89 -9.21
C GLY A 165 6.34 11.53 -9.88
N SER A 166 6.37 12.87 -9.95
CA SER A 166 7.51 13.63 -10.46
C SER A 166 8.55 13.92 -9.38
N TRP A 167 8.13 14.29 -8.16
CA TRP A 167 9.05 14.69 -7.08
C TRP A 167 9.80 13.50 -6.47
N PHE A 168 9.14 12.37 -6.32
CA PHE A 168 9.69 11.16 -5.72
C PHE A 168 10.17 10.15 -6.77
N ASN A 169 10.80 10.65 -7.84
CA ASN A 169 11.39 9.80 -8.85
C ASN A 169 12.54 8.96 -8.26
N ARG A 170 12.66 7.70 -8.69
CA ARG A 170 13.70 6.75 -8.29
C ARG A 170 15.12 7.33 -8.32
N GLY A 171 15.43 8.20 -9.27
CA GLY A 171 16.76 8.80 -9.43
C GLY A 171 17.21 9.65 -8.24
N PHE A 172 16.29 10.08 -7.38
CA PHE A 172 16.58 10.88 -6.19
C PHE A 172 16.60 10.07 -4.89
N LEU A 173 16.23 8.78 -4.94
CA LEU A 173 16.21 7.94 -3.75
C LEU A 173 17.61 7.50 -3.37
N MET A 174 17.93 7.64 -2.10
CA MET A 174 19.19 7.20 -1.49
C MET A 174 18.92 5.97 -0.64
N LEU A 175 19.66 4.89 -0.89
CA LEU A 175 19.64 3.69 -0.07
C LEU A 175 20.75 3.82 0.98
N GLU A 176 20.36 3.72 2.26
CA GLU A 176 21.30 3.78 3.38
C GLU A 176 21.14 2.55 4.28
N ALA A 177 22.26 2.02 4.77
CA ALA A 177 22.23 1.00 5.80
C ALA A 177 21.88 1.64 7.16
N ILE A 178 20.98 1.02 7.87
CA ILE A 178 20.57 1.41 9.22
C ILE A 178 21.22 0.46 10.22
N ASP A 179 22.04 1.01 11.06
CA ASP A 179 22.76 0.29 12.09
C ASP A 179 22.67 1.00 13.44
N TRP A 180 23.37 0.47 14.45
CA TRP A 180 23.36 1.06 15.79
C TRP A 180 24.10 2.41 15.89
N ASN A 181 24.83 2.84 14.86
CA ASN A 181 25.47 4.17 14.77
C ASN A 181 24.56 5.19 14.06
N THR A 182 23.44 4.75 13.51
CA THR A 182 22.43 5.64 12.90
C THR A 182 21.87 6.59 13.96
N PRO A 183 21.65 7.88 13.63
CA PRO A 183 21.10 8.85 14.58
C PRO A 183 19.84 8.34 15.28
N ALA A 184 19.75 8.50 16.60
CA ALA A 184 18.62 8.03 17.40
C ALA A 184 17.26 8.54 16.89
N ALA A 185 17.21 9.76 16.34
CA ALA A 185 15.99 10.32 15.74
C ALA A 185 15.49 9.51 14.53
N VAL A 186 16.38 8.86 13.77
CA VAL A 186 16.00 7.94 12.68
C VAL A 186 15.58 6.59 13.25
N LEU A 187 16.31 6.08 14.24
CA LEU A 187 15.99 4.81 14.90
C LEU A 187 14.61 4.84 15.58
N GLU A 188 14.23 5.94 16.22
CA GLU A 188 12.88 6.13 16.75
C GLU A 188 11.78 6.07 15.66
N LYS A 189 12.10 6.57 14.46
CA LYS A 189 11.18 6.49 13.33
C LYS A 189 11.03 5.05 12.82
N ILE A 190 12.11 4.26 12.80
CA ILE A 190 12.04 2.83 12.48
C ILE A 190 11.10 2.11 13.45
N ILE A 191 11.27 2.32 14.78
CA ILE A 191 10.35 1.75 15.79
C ILE A 191 8.90 2.16 15.50
N ARG A 192 8.67 3.43 15.22
CA ARG A 192 7.31 3.99 15.01
C ARG A 192 6.64 3.48 13.73
N TYR A 193 7.41 3.30 12.66
CA TYR A 193 6.89 2.96 11.34
C TYR A 193 6.84 1.46 11.06
N GLU A 194 7.42 0.62 11.94
CA GLU A 194 7.34 -0.83 11.74
C GLU A 194 5.89 -1.32 11.83
N ALA A 195 5.35 -1.73 10.67
CA ALA A 195 3.95 -2.08 10.53
C ALA A 195 3.71 -3.59 10.37
N VAL A 196 4.75 -4.37 10.09
CA VAL A 196 4.64 -5.82 9.80
C VAL A 196 4.84 -6.63 11.09
N HIS A 197 5.96 -6.38 11.78
CA HIS A 197 6.33 -7.07 13.03
C HIS A 197 6.74 -6.03 14.07
N ALA A 198 5.76 -5.47 14.78
CA ALA A 198 5.94 -4.34 15.68
C ALA A 198 7.17 -4.46 16.57
N ILE A 199 7.99 -3.41 16.60
CA ILE A 199 9.13 -3.26 17.49
C ILE A 199 8.61 -2.66 18.80
N GLN A 200 8.78 -3.39 19.90
CA GLN A 200 8.19 -3.00 21.17
C GLN A 200 9.00 -1.93 21.92
N ASP A 201 10.32 -2.04 21.84
CA ASP A 201 11.25 -1.16 22.54
C ASP A 201 12.64 -1.11 21.88
N TRP A 202 13.55 -0.37 22.47
CA TRP A 202 14.93 -0.25 22.02
C TRP A 202 15.72 -1.56 22.09
N SER A 203 15.38 -2.48 22.98
CA SER A 203 16.03 -3.79 23.07
C SER A 203 15.63 -4.68 21.90
N ASP A 204 14.36 -4.65 21.52
CA ASP A 204 13.85 -5.34 20.34
C ASP A 204 14.49 -4.79 19.05
N LEU A 205 14.54 -3.45 18.91
CA LEU A 205 15.24 -2.81 17.79
C LEU A 205 16.71 -3.25 17.73
N ARG A 206 17.40 -3.28 18.88
CA ARG A 206 18.79 -3.72 18.93
C ARG A 206 18.96 -5.15 18.41
N GLY A 207 18.05 -6.06 18.78
CA GLY A 207 18.03 -7.44 18.28
C GLY A 207 17.84 -7.55 16.76
N ARG A 208 17.37 -6.49 16.11
CA ARG A 208 17.15 -6.43 14.64
C ARG A 208 18.28 -5.73 13.87
N LEU A 209 19.17 -5.00 14.56
CA LEU A 209 20.24 -4.21 13.94
C LEU A 209 21.65 -4.68 14.31
N ASP A 210 21.87 -5.06 15.57
CA ASP A 210 23.20 -5.31 16.14
C ASP A 210 23.83 -6.68 15.77
N PRO A 211 23.06 -7.79 15.69
CA PRO A 211 23.61 -9.10 15.36
C PRO A 211 24.16 -9.17 13.92
N GLU A 212 25.25 -9.95 13.74
CA GLU A 212 25.89 -10.16 12.44
C GLU A 212 24.95 -10.72 11.37
N ASP A 213 23.92 -11.46 11.77
CA ASP A 213 22.92 -12.02 10.87
C ASP A 213 21.70 -11.10 10.63
N ARG A 214 21.82 -9.82 10.93
CA ARG A 214 20.78 -8.82 10.70
C ARG A 214 21.29 -7.66 9.85
N ARG A 215 20.40 -7.20 8.97
CA ARG A 215 20.59 -6.00 8.15
C ARG A 215 19.30 -5.22 8.13
N CYS A 216 19.44 -3.91 8.14
CA CYS A 216 18.32 -3.00 7.86
C CYS A 216 18.78 -1.95 6.85
N TYR A 217 17.96 -1.68 5.87
CA TYR A 217 18.19 -0.65 4.86
C TYR A 217 16.98 0.27 4.79
N ALA A 218 17.22 1.56 4.60
CA ALA A 218 16.15 2.51 4.38
C ALA A 218 16.38 3.35 3.13
N PHE A 219 15.29 3.71 2.46
CA PHE A 219 15.30 4.65 1.36
C PHE A 219 14.93 6.04 1.87
N PHE A 220 15.77 7.00 1.58
CA PHE A 220 15.57 8.41 1.89
C PHE A 220 15.41 9.23 0.62
N HIS A 221 14.82 10.41 0.77
CA HIS A 221 14.74 11.41 -0.29
C HIS A 221 15.22 12.77 0.25
N PRO A 222 16.15 13.47 -0.45
CA PRO A 222 16.74 14.73 0.06
C PRO A 222 15.71 15.81 0.43
N ALA A 223 14.57 15.82 -0.27
CA ALA A 223 13.53 16.84 -0.03
C ALA A 223 12.74 16.64 1.27
N ILE A 224 12.84 15.46 1.92
CA ILE A 224 12.14 15.18 3.18
C ILE A 224 13.07 14.91 4.37
N GLY A 225 14.38 15.16 4.17
CA GLY A 225 15.39 15.05 5.23
C GLY A 225 15.53 13.63 5.78
N ASP A 226 15.61 13.53 7.11
CA ASP A 226 15.85 12.26 7.84
C ASP A 226 14.58 11.40 8.00
N GLU A 227 13.54 11.63 7.19
CA GLU A 227 12.34 10.78 7.18
C GLU A 227 12.52 9.63 6.21
N PRO A 228 12.53 8.37 6.67
CA PRO A 228 12.56 7.23 5.77
C PRO A 228 11.26 7.16 4.98
N LEU A 229 11.37 6.78 3.70
CA LEU A 229 10.24 6.49 2.84
C LEU A 229 9.78 5.05 2.99
N ILE A 230 10.74 4.15 2.93
CA ILE A 230 10.57 2.70 3.06
C ILE A 230 11.79 2.20 3.81
N PHE A 231 11.62 1.26 4.72
CA PHE A 231 12.74 0.48 5.22
C PHE A 231 12.49 -1.02 5.09
N VAL A 232 13.57 -1.77 5.10
CA VAL A 232 13.59 -3.20 4.82
C VAL A 232 14.47 -3.87 5.87
N GLU A 233 13.89 -4.80 6.62
CA GLU A 233 14.63 -5.63 7.56
C GLU A 233 14.96 -6.99 6.93
N VAL A 234 16.20 -7.41 7.08
CA VAL A 234 16.75 -8.61 6.46
C VAL A 234 17.43 -9.49 7.51
N ALA A 235 17.12 -10.78 7.49
CA ALA A 235 17.83 -11.80 8.24
C ALA A 235 18.71 -12.65 7.31
N LEU A 236 19.93 -12.95 7.73
CA LEU A 236 20.83 -13.86 7.03
C LEU A 236 20.67 -15.26 7.62
N CYS A 237 20.37 -16.26 6.80
CA CYS A 237 20.01 -17.60 7.23
C CYS A 237 20.72 -18.67 6.44
N LYS A 238 20.75 -19.89 6.98
CA LYS A 238 20.99 -21.13 6.22
C LYS A 238 19.63 -21.65 5.73
N GLY A 239 19.43 -21.63 4.40
CA GLY A 239 18.18 -22.08 3.79
C GLY A 239 17.02 -21.10 3.97
N VAL A 240 15.84 -21.49 3.47
CA VAL A 240 14.65 -20.66 3.44
C VAL A 240 13.80 -20.89 4.70
N PRO A 241 13.61 -19.89 5.58
CA PRO A 241 12.79 -20.02 6.78
C PRO A 241 11.29 -20.09 6.42
N ASN A 242 10.52 -20.69 7.33
CA ASN A 242 9.09 -20.90 7.16
C ASN A 242 8.24 -20.32 8.30
N ASN A 243 8.86 -19.79 9.35
CA ASN A 243 8.16 -19.29 10.53
C ASN A 243 8.83 -18.03 11.05
N ILE A 244 8.05 -16.99 11.31
CA ILE A 244 8.57 -15.68 11.70
C ILE A 244 9.01 -15.64 13.16
N GLN A 245 8.30 -16.33 14.06
CA GLN A 245 8.68 -16.37 15.48
C GLN A 245 10.06 -17.01 15.65
N HIS A 246 10.33 -18.09 14.92
CA HIS A 246 11.64 -18.73 14.92
C HIS A 246 12.72 -17.83 14.32
N LEU A 247 12.40 -17.11 13.24
CA LEU A 247 13.34 -16.18 12.61
C LEU A 247 13.74 -15.04 13.53
N LEU A 248 12.78 -14.47 14.25
CA LEU A 248 13.03 -13.36 15.18
C LEU A 248 13.75 -13.84 16.46
N ALA A 249 13.35 -15.00 17.02
CA ALA A 249 13.94 -15.56 18.22
C ALA A 249 15.40 -16.02 18.04
N ASN A 250 15.79 -16.39 16.81
CA ASN A 250 17.12 -16.93 16.50
C ASN A 250 18.11 -15.87 15.99
N SER A 251 17.95 -14.63 16.43
CA SER A 251 18.86 -13.53 16.12
C SER A 251 20.27 -13.81 16.67
N GLY A 252 21.30 -13.58 15.83
CA GLY A 252 22.71 -13.81 16.19
C GLY A 252 23.17 -15.27 16.15
N GLN A 253 22.39 -16.19 15.63
CA GLN A 253 22.75 -17.62 15.57
C GLN A 253 23.45 -18.04 14.28
N THR A 254 23.39 -17.22 13.25
CA THR A 254 24.02 -17.49 11.94
C THR A 254 25.12 -16.47 11.69
N THR A 255 26.32 -16.91 11.35
CA THR A 255 27.38 -16.00 10.93
C THR A 255 27.22 -15.61 9.47
N GLU A 256 27.73 -14.45 9.07
CA GLU A 256 27.73 -14.00 7.68
C GLU A 256 28.32 -15.02 6.70
N ARG A 257 29.37 -15.74 7.14
CA ARG A 257 30.06 -16.75 6.30
C ARG A 257 29.22 -18.01 6.08
N GLU A 258 28.35 -18.33 7.01
CA GLU A 258 27.52 -19.53 6.95
C GLU A 258 26.20 -19.31 6.26
N ALA A 259 25.76 -18.07 6.16
CA ALA A 259 24.52 -17.69 5.52
C ALA A 259 24.59 -17.93 4.00
N ASP A 260 23.56 -18.56 3.45
CA ASP A 260 23.37 -18.74 2.03
C ASP A 260 22.12 -18.00 1.48
N THR A 261 21.30 -17.50 2.38
CA THR A 261 19.99 -16.91 2.09
C THR A 261 19.81 -15.59 2.84
N ALA A 262 19.41 -14.54 2.10
CA ALA A 262 18.92 -13.30 2.67
C ALA A 262 17.38 -13.32 2.67
N VAL A 263 16.79 -13.05 3.85
CA VAL A 263 15.35 -13.12 4.08
C VAL A 263 14.81 -11.74 4.42
N PHE A 264 14.05 -11.15 3.51
CA PHE A 264 13.31 -9.91 3.73
C PHE A 264 12.06 -10.22 4.55
N TYR A 265 12.07 -9.94 5.85
CA TYR A 265 10.94 -10.28 6.72
C TYR A 265 10.05 -9.09 7.07
N SER A 266 10.56 -7.86 6.95
CA SER A 266 9.76 -6.65 7.02
C SER A 266 10.10 -5.68 5.88
N ILE A 267 9.06 -5.13 5.25
CA ILE A 267 9.14 -4.04 4.27
C ILE A 267 8.05 -3.05 4.63
N SER A 268 8.45 -1.97 5.30
CA SER A 268 7.52 -1.01 5.87
C SER A 268 7.55 0.34 5.14
N ASN A 269 6.37 0.77 4.64
CA ASN A 269 6.18 2.10 4.09
C ASN A 269 5.96 3.10 5.22
N CYS A 270 6.83 4.11 5.32
CA CYS A 270 6.81 5.06 6.42
C CYS A 270 5.87 6.24 6.19
N GLN A 271 5.60 6.59 4.94
CA GLN A 271 4.89 7.81 4.58
C GLN A 271 3.49 7.50 4.04
N ALA A 272 2.46 7.61 4.90
CA ALA A 272 1.06 7.35 4.52
C ALA A 272 0.60 8.23 3.34
N GLY A 273 1.10 9.48 3.25
CA GLY A 273 0.80 10.41 2.17
C GLY A 273 1.35 10.00 0.81
N LEU A 274 2.29 9.05 0.78
CA LEU A 274 2.83 8.50 -0.46
C LEU A 274 2.18 7.18 -0.88
N LYS A 275 1.09 6.79 -0.23
CA LYS A 275 0.33 5.60 -0.61
C LYS A 275 -0.10 5.66 -2.07
N GLY A 276 0.20 4.59 -2.82
CA GLY A 276 -0.12 4.48 -4.24
C GLY A 276 0.83 5.22 -5.18
N ILE A 277 1.83 5.94 -4.65
CA ILE A 277 2.92 6.53 -5.44
C ILE A 277 3.95 5.44 -5.69
N SER A 278 4.30 5.25 -6.97
CA SER A 278 5.32 4.28 -7.34
C SER A 278 6.71 4.90 -7.22
N PHE A 279 7.55 4.30 -6.37
CA PHE A 279 8.98 4.61 -6.30
C PHE A 279 9.80 3.83 -7.34
N GLY A 280 9.13 3.20 -8.32
CA GLY A 280 9.71 2.23 -9.23
C GLY A 280 9.74 0.80 -8.65
N ASN A 281 9.71 -0.18 -9.54
CA ASN A 281 9.57 -1.60 -9.16
C ASN A 281 10.91 -2.27 -8.80
N PHE A 282 11.95 -1.49 -8.41
CA PHE A 282 13.31 -2.01 -8.24
C PHE A 282 13.95 -1.71 -6.88
N LEU A 283 13.17 -1.24 -5.89
CA LEU A 283 13.74 -0.95 -4.57
C LEU A 283 14.37 -2.20 -3.95
N ILE A 284 13.66 -3.33 -3.99
CA ILE A 284 14.18 -4.60 -3.46
C ILE A 284 15.37 -5.08 -4.28
N LYS A 285 15.38 -4.86 -5.61
CA LYS A 285 16.54 -5.17 -6.46
C LYS A 285 17.79 -4.40 -6.01
N GLN A 286 17.66 -3.14 -5.60
CA GLN A 286 18.80 -2.37 -5.10
C GLN A 286 19.34 -2.98 -3.79
N VAL A 287 18.46 -3.37 -2.87
CA VAL A 287 18.88 -4.04 -1.63
C VAL A 287 19.52 -5.40 -1.93
N VAL A 288 18.97 -6.19 -2.86
CA VAL A 288 19.57 -7.45 -3.33
C VAL A 288 20.98 -7.22 -3.88
N GLN A 289 21.17 -6.21 -4.73
CA GLN A 289 22.47 -5.87 -5.31
C GLN A 289 23.48 -5.43 -4.25
N GLU A 290 23.04 -4.65 -3.26
CA GLU A 290 23.90 -4.23 -2.14
C GLU A 290 24.32 -5.44 -1.30
N LEU A 291 23.38 -6.33 -0.95
CA LEU A 291 23.67 -7.55 -0.22
C LEU A 291 24.60 -8.50 -0.98
N GLN A 292 24.45 -8.64 -2.30
CA GLN A 292 25.36 -9.45 -3.12
C GLN A 292 26.77 -8.87 -3.17
N ARG A 293 26.89 -7.54 -3.17
CA ARG A 293 28.18 -6.85 -3.14
C ARG A 293 28.88 -7.03 -1.79
N GLU A 294 28.13 -6.94 -0.69
CA GLU A 294 28.61 -7.08 0.67
C GLU A 294 28.96 -8.55 1.02
N LEU A 295 28.06 -9.46 0.65
CA LEU A 295 28.09 -10.90 1.02
C LEU A 295 27.96 -11.78 -0.23
N PRO A 296 29.08 -12.05 -0.95
CA PRO A 296 29.05 -12.81 -2.20
C PRO A 296 28.62 -14.29 -2.06
N ASN A 297 28.60 -14.83 -0.86
CA ASN A 297 28.14 -16.19 -0.54
C ASN A 297 26.62 -16.33 -0.56
N LEU A 298 25.89 -15.21 -0.52
CA LEU A 298 24.43 -15.24 -0.63
C LEU A 298 24.00 -15.60 -2.06
N ASN A 299 23.22 -16.66 -2.17
CA ASN A 299 22.72 -17.16 -3.44
C ASN A 299 21.20 -17.20 -3.54
N ARG A 300 20.49 -16.92 -2.44
CA ARG A 300 19.03 -16.87 -2.37
C ARG A 300 18.57 -15.57 -1.71
N PHE A 301 17.59 -14.94 -2.32
CA PHE A 301 16.96 -13.71 -1.83
C PHE A 301 15.47 -13.97 -1.76
N VAL A 302 14.93 -14.18 -0.56
CA VAL A 302 13.53 -14.53 -0.35
C VAL A 302 12.89 -13.59 0.64
N THR A 303 11.57 -13.49 0.61
CA THR A 303 10.81 -12.86 1.68
C THR A 303 10.26 -13.90 2.66
N LEU A 304 9.82 -13.43 3.81
CA LEU A 304 8.87 -14.12 4.66
C LEU A 304 7.74 -13.12 4.95
N SER A 305 6.70 -13.17 4.12
CA SER A 305 5.68 -12.12 4.02
C SER A 305 4.31 -12.59 4.52
N PRO A 306 3.53 -11.72 5.20
CA PRO A 306 2.16 -12.02 5.60
C PRO A 306 1.22 -12.11 4.38
N VAL A 307 0.02 -12.68 4.60
CA VAL A 307 -1.03 -12.83 3.59
C VAL A 307 -2.30 -12.07 4.00
N PRO A 308 -2.24 -10.72 4.08
CA PRO A 308 -3.39 -9.94 4.55
C PRO A 308 -4.62 -10.13 3.65
N GLY A 309 -5.81 -10.18 4.28
CA GLY A 309 -7.07 -10.32 3.59
C GLY A 309 -7.45 -11.76 3.24
N PHE A 310 -6.61 -12.75 3.51
CA PHE A 310 -6.95 -14.16 3.25
C PHE A 310 -8.11 -14.63 4.13
N SER A 311 -8.06 -14.35 5.44
CA SER A 311 -9.16 -14.72 6.36
C SER A 311 -10.48 -14.10 5.95
N GLN A 312 -10.47 -12.81 5.59
CA GLN A 312 -11.66 -12.12 5.11
C GLN A 312 -12.23 -12.74 3.82
N TRP A 313 -11.35 -13.01 2.84
CA TRP A 313 -11.76 -13.66 1.59
C TRP A 313 -12.35 -15.06 1.85
N LEU A 314 -11.71 -15.86 2.71
CA LEU A 314 -12.16 -17.20 3.03
C LEU A 314 -13.54 -17.19 3.71
N SER A 315 -13.76 -16.29 4.68
CA SER A 315 -15.05 -16.12 5.34
C SER A 315 -16.14 -15.71 4.36
N GLN A 316 -15.87 -14.70 3.52
CA GLN A 316 -16.82 -14.23 2.52
C GLN A 316 -17.16 -15.33 1.50
N ALA A 317 -16.18 -16.06 0.99
CA ALA A 317 -16.42 -17.14 0.03
C ALA A 317 -17.23 -18.31 0.63
N ARG A 318 -17.12 -18.53 1.96
CA ARG A 318 -17.96 -19.51 2.68
C ARG A 318 -19.38 -19.01 2.88
N GLU A 319 -19.55 -17.75 3.26
CA GLU A 319 -20.88 -17.12 3.45
C GLU A 319 -21.69 -17.06 2.15
N GLU A 320 -21.02 -16.79 1.03
CA GLU A 320 -21.62 -16.73 -0.32
C GLU A 320 -21.84 -18.13 -0.94
N GLU A 321 -21.55 -19.21 -0.19
CA GLU A 321 -21.62 -20.61 -0.65
C GLU A 321 -20.77 -20.89 -1.91
N GLU A 322 -19.79 -20.06 -2.18
CA GLU A 322 -18.87 -20.24 -3.30
C GLU A 322 -17.79 -21.29 -3.00
N LEU A 323 -17.56 -21.56 -1.71
CA LEU A 323 -16.51 -22.46 -1.22
C LEU A 323 -16.99 -23.20 0.02
N SER A 324 -16.91 -24.54 0.01
CA SER A 324 -16.97 -25.36 1.20
C SER A 324 -15.58 -25.78 1.65
N VAL A 325 -15.38 -25.89 2.93
CA VAL A 325 -14.17 -26.44 3.54
C VAL A 325 -14.51 -27.74 4.26
N SER A 326 -13.51 -28.61 4.48
CA SER A 326 -13.72 -29.83 5.24
C SER A 326 -14.16 -29.49 6.68
N ASP A 327 -14.95 -30.37 7.29
CA ASP A 327 -15.40 -30.22 8.70
C ASP A 327 -14.19 -30.01 9.63
N ALA A 328 -13.08 -30.72 9.35
CA ALA A 328 -11.85 -30.58 10.11
C ALA A 328 -11.23 -29.20 10.01
N LEU A 329 -11.25 -28.56 8.84
CA LEU A 329 -10.75 -27.19 8.68
C LEU A 329 -11.74 -26.20 9.27
N ALA A 330 -13.04 -26.38 9.07
CA ALA A 330 -14.08 -25.52 9.63
C ALA A 330 -13.98 -25.41 11.16
N GLU A 331 -13.86 -26.56 11.85
CA GLU A 331 -13.69 -26.63 13.31
C GLU A 331 -12.44 -25.87 13.78
N GLN A 332 -11.32 -26.00 13.07
CA GLN A 332 -10.07 -25.37 13.46
C GLN A 332 -10.00 -23.87 13.10
N LEU A 333 -10.80 -23.41 12.15
CA LEU A 333 -10.92 -21.98 11.84
C LEU A 333 -11.72 -21.17 12.88
N GLU A 334 -12.53 -21.87 13.71
CA GLU A 334 -13.34 -21.26 14.78
C GLU A 334 -12.55 -21.09 16.08
N SER A 335 -11.42 -21.81 16.25
CA SER A 335 -10.56 -21.71 17.41
C SER A 335 -9.08 -21.64 16.98
N ASP A 336 -8.24 -21.11 17.87
CA ASP A 336 -6.78 -21.06 17.67
C ASP A 336 -6.07 -22.24 18.38
N ASP A 337 -6.80 -23.26 18.85
CA ASP A 337 -6.28 -24.40 19.62
C ASP A 337 -5.26 -25.22 18.81
N TRP A 338 -5.39 -25.27 17.50
CA TRP A 338 -4.47 -25.91 16.58
C TRP A 338 -3.04 -25.38 16.68
N THR A 339 -2.84 -24.16 17.20
CA THR A 339 -1.49 -23.55 17.29
C THR A 339 -0.53 -24.35 18.14
N SER A 340 -1.04 -25.14 19.09
CA SER A 340 -0.29 -26.03 19.97
C SER A 340 -0.47 -27.53 19.66
N ASP A 341 -1.26 -27.91 18.64
CA ASP A 341 -1.54 -29.29 18.28
C ASP A 341 -0.95 -29.63 16.88
N GLU A 342 0.21 -30.27 16.85
CA GLU A 342 0.87 -30.69 15.61
C GLU A 342 0.02 -31.68 14.77
N THR A 343 -0.82 -32.50 15.41
CA THR A 343 -1.68 -33.45 14.68
C THR A 343 -2.81 -32.71 13.96
N ALA A 344 -3.43 -31.76 14.62
CA ALA A 344 -4.42 -30.87 14.00
C ALA A 344 -3.77 -30.10 12.83
N GLN A 345 -2.58 -29.54 13.05
CA GLN A 345 -1.83 -28.83 12.00
C GLN A 345 -1.61 -29.72 10.77
N GLN A 346 -1.06 -30.92 10.93
CA GLN A 346 -0.80 -31.83 9.82
C GLN A 346 -2.06 -32.21 9.02
N LYS A 347 -3.21 -32.32 9.69
CA LYS A 347 -4.48 -32.70 9.09
C LYS A 347 -5.04 -31.60 8.16
N ILE A 348 -4.96 -30.34 8.56
CA ILE A 348 -5.57 -29.21 7.82
C ILE A 348 -4.60 -28.50 6.89
N ALA A 349 -3.28 -28.62 7.10
CA ALA A 349 -2.26 -27.91 6.31
C ALA A 349 -2.42 -28.07 4.79
N PRO A 350 -2.66 -29.27 4.21
CA PRO A 350 -2.78 -29.41 2.76
C PRO A 350 -3.94 -28.63 2.17
N GLU A 351 -5.08 -28.63 2.84
CA GLU A 351 -6.28 -27.90 2.40
C GLU A 351 -6.08 -26.39 2.51
N LEU A 352 -5.64 -25.91 3.67
CA LEU A 352 -5.42 -24.49 3.92
C LEU A 352 -4.39 -23.91 2.97
N ARG A 353 -3.25 -24.60 2.72
CA ARG A 353 -2.25 -24.16 1.75
C ARG A 353 -2.78 -24.14 0.31
N SER A 354 -3.62 -25.11 -0.07
CA SER A 354 -4.21 -25.12 -1.42
C SER A 354 -5.18 -23.95 -1.63
N LEU A 355 -5.95 -23.59 -0.62
CA LEU A 355 -6.83 -22.41 -0.64
C LEU A 355 -6.02 -21.11 -0.67
N ALA A 356 -4.95 -21.02 0.10
CA ALA A 356 -4.04 -19.87 0.07
C ALA A 356 -3.35 -19.71 -1.30
N ALA A 357 -2.92 -20.81 -1.91
CA ALA A 357 -2.35 -20.80 -3.26
C ALA A 357 -3.39 -20.34 -4.30
N HIS A 358 -4.63 -20.81 -4.19
CA HIS A 358 -5.73 -20.36 -5.06
C HIS A 358 -5.99 -18.87 -4.89
N TYR A 359 -6.07 -18.37 -3.64
CA TYR A 359 -6.24 -16.95 -3.33
C TYR A 359 -5.15 -16.07 -3.93
N LEU A 360 -3.89 -16.47 -3.80
CA LEU A 360 -2.74 -15.69 -4.27
C LEU A 360 -2.56 -15.69 -5.78
N VAL A 361 -2.91 -16.81 -6.45
CA VAL A 361 -2.66 -16.98 -7.88
C VAL A 361 -3.89 -16.66 -8.73
N ASN A 362 -5.08 -17.13 -8.32
CA ASN A 362 -6.28 -17.13 -9.16
C ASN A 362 -7.29 -16.03 -8.79
N ILE A 363 -7.36 -15.62 -7.52
CA ILE A 363 -8.32 -14.58 -7.13
C ILE A 363 -7.77 -13.20 -7.50
N LYS A 364 -8.55 -12.49 -8.33
CA LYS A 364 -8.12 -11.24 -8.97
C LYS A 364 -8.96 -10.04 -8.51
N HIS A 365 -8.30 -8.93 -8.38
CA HIS A 365 -8.94 -7.63 -8.29
C HIS A 365 -9.55 -7.25 -9.66
N ARG A 366 -10.44 -6.25 -9.70
CA ARG A 366 -11.05 -5.74 -10.96
C ARG A 366 -10.02 -5.28 -12.01
N SER A 367 -8.80 -4.97 -11.60
CA SER A 367 -7.68 -4.61 -12.49
C SER A 367 -7.01 -5.80 -13.18
N GLY A 368 -7.41 -7.05 -12.93
CA GLY A 368 -6.76 -8.26 -13.42
C GLY A 368 -5.60 -8.78 -12.55
N GLN A 369 -5.08 -7.95 -11.66
CA GLN A 369 -3.97 -8.30 -10.76
C GLN A 369 -4.44 -9.13 -9.55
N PRO A 370 -3.55 -9.85 -8.84
CA PRO A 370 -3.90 -10.58 -7.62
C PRO A 370 -4.67 -9.72 -6.62
N LEU A 371 -5.67 -10.29 -5.95
CA LEU A 371 -6.43 -9.56 -4.92
C LEU A 371 -5.54 -9.16 -3.73
N ASN A 372 -4.60 -10.01 -3.35
CA ASN A 372 -3.68 -9.75 -2.24
C ASN A 372 -2.70 -8.62 -2.57
N PRO A 373 -2.63 -7.52 -1.76
CA PRO A 373 -1.78 -6.37 -2.04
C PRO A 373 -0.28 -6.67 -1.90
N VAL A 374 0.11 -7.60 -1.00
CA VAL A 374 1.50 -8.01 -0.81
C VAL A 374 1.98 -8.82 -2.01
N ALA A 375 1.11 -9.70 -2.55
CA ALA A 375 1.41 -10.41 -3.80
C ALA A 375 1.61 -9.43 -4.97
N ARG A 376 0.72 -8.44 -5.12
CA ARG A 376 0.90 -7.41 -6.16
C ARG A 376 2.23 -6.69 -6.05
N PHE A 377 2.63 -6.34 -4.83
CA PHE A 377 3.89 -5.65 -4.58
C PHE A 377 5.09 -6.51 -4.97
N HIS A 378 5.20 -7.74 -4.47
CA HIS A 378 6.36 -8.59 -4.74
C HIS A 378 6.44 -9.06 -6.19
N LEU A 379 5.31 -9.47 -6.79
CA LEU A 379 5.25 -9.88 -8.19
C LEU A 379 5.52 -8.69 -9.13
N GLY A 380 5.00 -7.51 -8.80
CA GLY A 380 5.32 -6.26 -9.49
C GLY A 380 6.78 -5.86 -9.37
N ASN A 381 7.51 -6.29 -8.34
CA ASN A 381 8.96 -6.14 -8.19
C ASN A 381 9.76 -7.30 -8.83
N GLY A 382 9.13 -8.20 -9.56
CA GLY A 382 9.78 -9.28 -10.33
C GLY A 382 10.11 -10.54 -9.52
N ALA A 383 9.54 -10.70 -8.33
CA ALA A 383 9.64 -11.95 -7.59
C ALA A 383 8.76 -13.05 -8.17
N SER A 384 9.02 -14.30 -7.78
CA SER A 384 8.13 -15.43 -7.97
C SER A 384 7.56 -15.91 -6.63
N LEU A 385 6.34 -16.41 -6.61
CA LEU A 385 5.71 -17.03 -5.45
C LEU A 385 6.35 -18.42 -5.23
N HIS A 386 7.21 -18.52 -4.22
CA HIS A 386 8.09 -19.67 -4.04
C HIS A 386 7.47 -20.77 -3.19
N ARG A 387 6.96 -20.42 -1.99
CA ARG A 387 6.43 -21.39 -1.03
C ARG A 387 5.38 -20.77 -0.13
N ILE A 388 4.36 -21.52 0.23
CA ILE A 388 3.37 -21.17 1.24
C ILE A 388 3.73 -21.89 2.54
N ASN A 389 3.85 -21.13 3.62
CA ASN A 389 4.25 -21.63 4.91
C ASN A 389 3.06 -21.62 5.88
N TRP A 390 2.85 -22.74 6.55
CA TRP A 390 1.85 -22.85 7.60
C TRP A 390 2.23 -23.96 8.61
N PRO A 391 2.21 -23.63 9.92
CA PRO A 391 2.05 -22.31 10.50
C PRO A 391 3.31 -21.44 10.28
N GLY A 392 3.10 -20.23 9.74
CA GLY A 392 4.17 -19.27 9.45
C GLY A 392 4.23 -18.11 10.46
N ASP A 393 3.05 -17.63 10.93
CA ASP A 393 2.91 -16.57 11.92
C ASP A 393 1.78 -16.89 12.90
N THR A 394 2.13 -17.28 14.12
CA THR A 394 1.17 -17.59 15.20
C THR A 394 0.86 -16.40 16.11
N SER A 395 1.29 -15.18 15.75
CA SER A 395 0.88 -13.97 16.46
C SER A 395 -0.62 -13.70 16.31
N ALA A 396 -1.22 -12.99 17.25
CA ALA A 396 -2.63 -12.60 17.18
C ALA A 396 -2.98 -11.89 15.85
N ASN A 397 -2.05 -11.08 15.31
CA ASN A 397 -2.22 -10.41 14.02
C ASN A 397 -2.15 -11.39 12.85
N GLY A 398 -1.17 -12.33 12.84
CA GLY A 398 -1.02 -13.37 11.81
C GLY A 398 -2.23 -14.29 11.76
N LEU A 399 -2.74 -14.72 12.92
CA LEU A 399 -3.96 -15.52 13.02
C LEU A 399 -5.17 -14.78 12.46
N LYS A 400 -5.39 -13.54 12.91
CA LYS A 400 -6.52 -12.71 12.49
C LYS A 400 -6.57 -12.44 10.98
N GLN A 401 -5.44 -12.11 10.35
CA GLN A 401 -5.45 -11.72 8.92
C GLN A 401 -5.32 -12.89 7.96
N ALA A 402 -4.75 -14.03 8.39
CA ALA A 402 -4.41 -15.11 7.48
C ALA A 402 -4.42 -16.52 8.10
N HIS A 403 -5.03 -16.73 9.27
CA HIS A 403 -4.99 -18.02 9.98
C HIS A 403 -3.57 -18.59 10.09
N GLY A 404 -2.59 -17.73 10.35
CA GLY A 404 -1.18 -18.12 10.51
C GLY A 404 -0.39 -18.39 9.23
N LEU A 405 -0.93 -18.08 8.05
CA LEU A 405 -0.22 -18.25 6.77
C LEU A 405 0.83 -17.17 6.55
N MET A 406 1.97 -17.59 6.03
CA MET A 406 3.00 -16.72 5.46
C MET A 406 3.49 -17.26 4.12
N VAL A 407 4.17 -16.41 3.35
CA VAL A 407 4.62 -16.72 1.99
C VAL A 407 6.08 -16.33 1.78
N ASN A 408 6.85 -17.18 1.12
CA ASN A 408 8.15 -16.80 0.58
C ASN A 408 7.98 -16.37 -0.89
N TYR A 409 8.34 -15.12 -1.21
CA TYR A 409 8.59 -14.66 -2.56
C TYR A 409 10.09 -14.75 -2.85
N LEU A 410 10.47 -15.32 -3.99
CA LEU A 410 11.86 -15.51 -4.38
C LEU A 410 12.26 -14.46 -5.43
N TYR A 411 13.34 -13.74 -5.16
CA TYR A 411 13.99 -12.81 -6.07
C TYR A 411 15.21 -13.50 -6.69
N GLU A 412 15.07 -13.94 -7.94
CA GLU A 412 16.16 -14.49 -8.73
C GLU A 412 16.76 -13.37 -9.58
N PRO A 413 18.00 -12.90 -9.31
CA PRO A 413 18.57 -11.71 -9.97
C PRO A 413 18.46 -11.74 -11.49
N ASP A 414 18.66 -12.91 -12.11
CA ASP A 414 18.62 -13.10 -13.56
C ASP A 414 17.19 -13.14 -14.13
N ARG A 415 16.15 -13.26 -13.28
CA ARG A 415 14.75 -13.38 -13.68
C ARG A 415 13.87 -12.22 -13.28
N ILE A 416 14.35 -11.33 -12.41
CA ILE A 416 13.58 -10.21 -11.88
C ILE A 416 12.92 -9.41 -13.02
N GLU A 417 13.67 -9.06 -14.06
CA GLU A 417 13.16 -8.25 -15.17
C GLU A 417 12.14 -9.02 -16.01
N GLN A 418 12.41 -10.28 -16.32
CA GLN A 418 11.48 -11.15 -17.07
C GLN A 418 10.16 -11.34 -16.32
N ASN A 419 10.23 -11.62 -15.02
CA ASN A 419 9.03 -11.81 -14.19
C ASN A 419 8.22 -10.52 -14.10
N HIS A 420 8.90 -9.37 -13.89
CA HIS A 420 8.27 -8.06 -13.86
C HIS A 420 7.53 -7.74 -15.16
N GLU A 421 8.16 -7.95 -16.32
CA GLU A 421 7.52 -7.72 -17.62
C GLU A 421 6.32 -8.65 -17.85
N ALA A 422 6.44 -9.93 -17.52
CA ALA A 422 5.36 -10.90 -17.66
C ALA A 422 4.15 -10.55 -16.77
N PHE A 423 4.42 -10.07 -15.55
CA PHE A 423 3.39 -9.60 -14.64
C PHE A 423 2.74 -8.30 -15.13
N SER A 424 3.53 -7.32 -15.57
CA SER A 424 3.04 -6.00 -16.00
C SER A 424 2.24 -6.04 -17.30
N ARG A 425 2.60 -6.94 -18.24
CA ARG A 425 1.94 -7.05 -19.55
C ARG A 425 0.74 -8.01 -19.55
N ASN A 426 0.83 -9.10 -18.80
CA ASN A 426 -0.10 -10.23 -18.94
C ASN A 426 -0.70 -10.66 -17.59
N ASP A 427 -0.50 -9.92 -16.50
CA ASP A 427 -0.89 -10.30 -15.14
C ASP A 427 -0.45 -11.72 -14.74
N THR A 428 0.68 -12.19 -15.34
CA THR A 428 1.19 -13.54 -15.13
C THR A 428 1.83 -13.66 -13.76
N VAL A 429 1.32 -14.55 -12.92
CA VAL A 429 1.90 -14.87 -11.61
C VAL A 429 3.01 -15.91 -11.79
N ALA A 430 4.26 -15.47 -11.70
CA ALA A 430 5.39 -16.39 -11.63
C ALA A 430 5.35 -17.15 -10.30
N CYS A 431 5.37 -18.49 -10.34
CA CYS A 431 5.35 -19.30 -9.12
C CYS A 431 6.04 -20.66 -9.31
N SER A 432 6.46 -21.26 -8.18
CA SER A 432 7.07 -22.60 -8.15
C SER A 432 6.10 -23.69 -8.62
N ASN A 433 6.63 -24.87 -8.96
CA ASN A 433 5.81 -26.00 -9.34
C ASN A 433 4.92 -26.52 -8.19
N GLU A 434 5.39 -26.39 -6.95
CA GLU A 434 4.62 -26.74 -5.74
C GLU A 434 3.40 -25.84 -5.62
N VAL A 435 3.59 -24.52 -5.63
CA VAL A 435 2.50 -23.55 -5.55
C VAL A 435 1.53 -23.67 -6.74
N LYS A 436 2.01 -23.97 -7.95
CA LYS A 436 1.14 -24.25 -9.11
C LYS A 436 0.23 -25.44 -8.89
N LYS A 437 0.77 -26.51 -8.28
CA LYS A 437 0.00 -27.71 -7.96
C LYS A 437 -1.04 -27.42 -6.88
N GLU A 438 -0.64 -26.75 -5.80
CA GLU A 438 -1.54 -26.34 -4.72
C GLU A 438 -2.67 -25.41 -5.23
N ALA A 439 -2.33 -24.41 -6.06
CA ALA A 439 -3.32 -23.50 -6.65
C ALA A 439 -4.34 -24.22 -7.55
N LYS A 440 -3.91 -25.23 -8.33
CA LYS A 440 -4.82 -26.06 -9.13
C LYS A 440 -5.74 -26.91 -8.25
N GLN A 441 -5.22 -27.44 -7.16
CA GLN A 441 -6.01 -28.22 -6.20
C GLN A 441 -7.07 -27.34 -5.53
N GLY A 442 -6.69 -26.15 -5.05
CA GLY A 442 -7.62 -25.18 -4.47
C GLY A 442 -8.71 -24.74 -5.45
N ALA A 443 -8.36 -24.45 -6.71
CA ALA A 443 -9.33 -24.14 -7.76
C ALA A 443 -10.30 -25.30 -8.02
N SER A 444 -9.81 -26.54 -8.04
CA SER A 444 -10.67 -27.72 -8.27
C SER A 444 -11.65 -27.94 -7.11
N ASN A 445 -11.27 -27.62 -5.89
CA ASN A 445 -12.17 -27.69 -4.74
C ASN A 445 -13.30 -26.67 -4.89
N VAL A 446 -12.98 -25.41 -5.17
CA VAL A 446 -13.95 -24.33 -5.41
C VAL A 446 -14.94 -24.67 -6.54
N GLU A 447 -14.44 -25.19 -7.68
CA GLU A 447 -15.31 -25.57 -8.80
C GLU A 447 -16.25 -26.74 -8.49
N LYS A 448 -15.79 -27.73 -7.71
CA LYS A 448 -16.64 -28.87 -7.31
C LYS A 448 -17.79 -28.39 -6.44
N ASP A 449 -17.51 -27.47 -5.54
CA ASP A 449 -18.49 -26.94 -4.62
C ASP A 449 -19.55 -26.09 -5.34
N LYS A 450 -19.15 -25.20 -6.24
CA LYS A 450 -20.08 -24.45 -7.12
C LYS A 450 -21.01 -25.37 -7.90
N ARG A 451 -20.51 -26.48 -8.45
CA ARG A 451 -21.34 -27.47 -9.17
C ARG A 451 -22.27 -28.25 -8.25
N ALA A 452 -21.86 -28.49 -7.00
CA ALA A 452 -22.71 -29.17 -6.02
C ALA A 452 -23.89 -28.25 -5.60
N VAL A 453 -23.62 -26.99 -5.27
CA VAL A 453 -24.62 -25.98 -4.94
C VAL A 453 -25.60 -25.77 -6.10
N GLU A 454 -25.12 -25.62 -7.33
CA GLU A 454 -26.02 -25.52 -8.50
C GLU A 454 -26.93 -26.74 -8.70
N LYS A 455 -26.41 -27.96 -8.44
CA LYS A 455 -27.23 -29.18 -8.53
C LYS A 455 -28.31 -29.23 -7.44
N ASP A 456 -27.98 -28.84 -6.22
CA ASP A 456 -28.94 -28.82 -5.11
C ASP A 456 -29.99 -27.73 -5.30
N THR A 457 -29.62 -26.55 -5.76
CA THR A 457 -30.54 -25.46 -6.12
C THR A 457 -31.52 -25.90 -7.23
N LYS A 458 -31.01 -26.55 -8.27
CA LYS A 458 -31.85 -27.12 -9.34
C LYS A 458 -32.75 -28.26 -8.87
N ARG A 459 -32.33 -29.02 -7.85
CA ARG A 459 -33.09 -30.11 -7.25
C ARG A 459 -34.22 -29.59 -6.34
N ILE A 460 -33.93 -28.53 -5.58
CA ILE A 460 -34.92 -27.84 -4.76
C ILE A 460 -35.97 -27.17 -5.67
N ALA A 461 -35.55 -26.41 -6.68
CA ALA A 461 -36.47 -25.79 -7.65
C ALA A 461 -37.35 -26.80 -8.40
N LYS A 462 -36.85 -28.01 -8.69
CA LYS A 462 -37.63 -29.10 -9.27
C LYS A 462 -38.58 -29.74 -8.27
N LYS A 463 -38.30 -29.70 -6.97
CA LYS A 463 -39.13 -30.25 -5.92
C LYS A 463 -40.32 -29.30 -5.62
N ASP A 464 -40.05 -28.01 -5.66
CA ASP A 464 -41.04 -26.95 -5.47
C ASP A 464 -41.94 -26.77 -6.71
N ALA A 465 -41.47 -27.14 -7.90
CA ALA A 465 -42.24 -27.13 -9.14
C ALA A 465 -43.13 -28.37 -9.35
N LYS A 466 -43.04 -29.39 -8.48
CA LYS A 466 -44.01 -30.51 -8.51
C LYS A 466 -45.25 -30.11 -7.70
N PRO A 467 -46.42 -29.96 -8.37
CA PRO A 467 -47.66 -29.72 -7.64
C PRO A 467 -47.90 -30.86 -6.67
N SER A 468 -48.26 -30.51 -5.44
CA SER A 468 -48.58 -31.51 -4.41
C SER A 468 -49.72 -32.40 -4.91
N ALA A 469 -49.65 -33.69 -4.62
CA ALA A 469 -50.69 -34.63 -5.01
C ALA A 469 -52.11 -34.21 -4.57
N ARG A 470 -52.24 -33.35 -3.56
CA ARG A 470 -53.48 -32.73 -3.10
C ARG A 470 -54.06 -31.68 -4.05
N GLU A 471 -53.26 -31.00 -4.85
CA GLU A 471 -53.74 -30.01 -5.86
C GLU A 471 -54.22 -30.68 -7.15
N LEU A 472 -53.72 -31.89 -7.45
CA LEU A 472 -54.19 -32.71 -8.58
C LEU A 472 -55.56 -33.37 -8.27
N GLU A 473 -55.79 -33.81 -7.02
CA GLU A 473 -57.11 -34.35 -6.63
C GLU A 473 -58.18 -33.25 -6.56
N ALA A 474 -57.84 -32.02 -6.18
CA ALA A 474 -58.77 -30.88 -6.15
C ALA A 474 -59.14 -30.32 -7.55
N SER A 475 -58.32 -30.61 -8.60
CA SER A 475 -58.64 -30.25 -9.98
C SER A 475 -59.51 -31.25 -10.69
N ASP A 476 -59.44 -32.56 -10.33
CA ASP A 476 -60.34 -33.60 -10.86
C ASP A 476 -61.76 -33.54 -10.25
N GLU A 477 -61.90 -33.23 -8.97
CA GLU A 477 -63.24 -33.04 -8.36
C GLU A 477 -64.01 -31.82 -8.92
N ARG A 478 -63.36 -30.79 -9.40
CA ARG A 478 -64.02 -29.62 -10.06
C ARG A 478 -64.39 -29.82 -11.54
N SER A 479 -63.89 -30.86 -12.21
CA SER A 479 -64.27 -31.20 -13.58
C SER A 479 -65.51 -32.08 -13.66
N ASP A 480 -65.79 -32.90 -12.58
CA ASP A 480 -66.96 -33.74 -12.54
C ASP A 480 -68.27 -33.00 -12.12
N GLU A 481 -68.16 -31.91 -11.34
CA GLU A 481 -69.38 -31.10 -10.97
C GLU A 481 -69.94 -30.24 -12.12
N ARG A 482 -69.19 -30.00 -13.21
CA ARG A 482 -69.67 -29.21 -14.39
C ARG A 482 -70.35 -30.05 -15.47
N SER A 483 -70.34 -31.38 -15.38
CA SER A 483 -70.97 -32.26 -16.36
C SER A 483 -72.39 -32.78 -15.94
N GLN A 484 -72.87 -32.36 -14.76
CA GLN A 484 -74.22 -32.77 -14.30
C GLN A 484 -75.28 -31.64 -14.30
N THR A 485 -75.00 -30.49 -14.85
CA THR A 485 -75.97 -29.41 -15.05
C THR A 485 -75.94 -28.90 -16.48
N SER A 486 -76.51 -29.75 -17.41
CA SER A 486 -77.03 -29.29 -18.71
C SER A 486 -78.09 -30.24 -19.14
#